data_ec61a4b54b70554a546e783b0fd05ffa
#
_entry.id   ec61a4b54b70554a546e783b0fd05ffa
#
_cell.length_a   1.000
_cell.length_b   1.000
_cell.length_c   1.000
_cell.angle_alpha   90.00
_cell.angle_beta   90.00
_cell.angle_gamma   90.00
#
_symmetry.space_group_name_H-M   'P 1'
#
loop_
_entity.id
_entity.type
_entity.pdbx_description
1 polymer ?
#
loop_
_entity_poly.entity_id
_entity_poly.type
_entity_poly.pdbx_seq_one_letter_code
_entity_poly.pdbx_strand_id
1 'polypeptide(L)'
;MSSAPARPVWPAGYHLKRAGLSFEILEARGEPGGSWPGYYESLKLFSPARYSGLPGIPFPGSPDRYPARDEVVGYLRGYAETFGLPVLAGKRVLRAERDAGFRLLTEDGGEHRARTLIAATGSFARPHRPRFPGQGAFRGRILHAAEYCNPGPFRGKRVVIVGGGNTAVQIAHELAEVAEITLATRAPIRFMPQVLLGRDLHFWLSVSGLDRLPLGLLFDVSEPGGVVDGGTYSAAVRSGRPDRRPVFSRFTESGVVWDDGREEPVDAVLLATGYGPNLGYLGPLGALRAYGHPDQRAGVSRTVPGLYFVGLPFQTSFASATLRGVGSDAELVVARARRQVARSAMEPAGHPASVTPPQRVRDVGPSFGGKRCCGVTFP
;
A
#
# COMPACT_ATOMS: atom_id res chain seq x y z
N MET A 1 -10.71 -5.68 -4.38
CA MET A 1 -11.07 -4.26 -4.41
C MET A 1 -9.85 -3.44 -4.06
N SER A 2 -9.30 -2.71 -5.02
CA SER A 2 -8.25 -1.73 -4.75
C SER A 2 -8.93 -0.42 -4.42
N SER A 3 -9.26 -0.23 -3.15
CA SER A 3 -9.69 1.08 -2.65
C SER A 3 -8.49 2.02 -2.68
N ALA A 4 -8.72 3.28 -2.95
CA ALA A 4 -7.72 4.29 -2.68
C ALA A 4 -7.23 4.13 -1.23
N PRO A 5 -5.92 4.11 -0.98
CA PRO A 5 -5.37 3.70 0.31
C PRO A 5 -5.81 4.64 1.42
N ALA A 6 -6.33 4.05 2.48
CA ALA A 6 -6.49 4.76 3.74
C ALA A 6 -5.13 5.30 4.18
N ARG A 7 -5.14 6.38 4.95
CA ARG A 7 -3.98 6.83 5.68
C ARG A 7 -4.00 6.26 7.10
N PRO A 8 -3.46 5.06 7.29
CA PRO A 8 -3.64 4.31 8.54
C PRO A 8 -3.01 4.99 9.74
N VAL A 9 -2.05 5.89 9.52
CA VAL A 9 -1.35 6.58 10.61
C VAL A 9 -2.25 7.57 11.36
N TRP A 10 -3.21 8.22 10.69
CA TRP A 10 -4.08 9.20 11.37
C TRP A 10 -5.02 8.56 12.38
N PRO A 11 -5.79 7.52 12.04
CA PRO A 11 -6.57 6.81 13.04
C PRO A 11 -5.72 6.21 14.17
N ALA A 12 -4.52 5.71 13.87
CA ALA A 12 -3.61 5.23 14.91
C ALA A 12 -3.21 6.37 15.86
N GLY A 13 -2.82 7.54 15.33
CA GLY A 13 -2.52 8.73 16.11
C GLY A 13 -3.70 9.21 16.96
N TYR A 14 -4.91 9.23 16.40
CA TYR A 14 -6.13 9.56 17.12
C TYR A 14 -6.36 8.65 18.32
N HIS A 15 -6.28 7.33 18.13
CA HIS A 15 -6.48 6.37 19.21
C HIS A 15 -5.34 6.39 20.23
N LEU A 16 -4.08 6.61 19.80
CA LEU A 16 -2.94 6.77 20.71
C LEU A 16 -3.13 8.00 21.62
N LYS A 17 -3.55 9.15 21.05
CA LYS A 17 -3.85 10.37 21.82
C LYS A 17 -4.97 10.13 22.81
N ARG A 18 -6.07 9.50 22.39
CA ARG A 18 -7.18 9.15 23.30
C ARG A 18 -6.79 8.16 24.41
N ALA A 19 -5.82 7.31 24.14
CA ALA A 19 -5.28 6.37 25.12
C ALA A 19 -4.29 7.01 26.09
N GLY A 20 -3.97 8.32 25.96
CA GLY A 20 -3.01 9.04 26.80
C GLY A 20 -1.56 8.57 26.60
N LEU A 21 -1.23 7.96 25.46
CA LEU A 21 0.12 7.50 25.15
C LEU A 21 0.95 8.61 24.52
N SER A 22 2.20 8.76 24.93
CA SER A 22 3.18 9.58 24.24
C SER A 22 3.64 8.89 22.96
N PHE A 23 3.64 9.60 21.82
CA PHE A 23 4.03 9.05 20.52
C PHE A 23 4.50 10.14 19.57
N GLU A 24 5.17 9.74 18.50
CA GLU A 24 5.54 10.55 17.34
C GLU A 24 5.06 9.86 16.06
N ILE A 25 4.72 10.65 15.05
CA ILE A 25 4.39 10.16 13.71
C ILE A 25 5.49 10.62 12.76
N LEU A 26 6.28 9.65 12.25
CA LEU A 26 7.30 9.91 11.25
C LEU A 26 6.68 9.83 9.85
N GLU A 27 6.68 10.95 9.14
CA GLU A 27 6.14 11.08 7.79
C GLU A 27 7.28 11.29 6.80
N ALA A 28 7.35 10.46 5.78
CA ALA A 28 8.43 10.53 4.78
C ALA A 28 8.32 11.74 3.84
N ARG A 29 7.12 12.28 3.64
CA ARG A 29 6.90 13.47 2.80
C ARG A 29 7.00 14.75 3.64
N GLY A 30 7.29 15.86 2.97
CA GLY A 30 7.38 17.18 3.63
C GLY A 30 6.04 17.73 4.15
N GLU A 31 4.92 17.12 3.77
CA GLU A 31 3.58 17.55 4.15
C GLU A 31 2.70 16.39 4.64
N PRO A 32 1.79 16.65 5.60
CA PRO A 32 0.72 15.73 5.96
C PRO A 32 -0.22 15.50 4.76
N GLY A 33 -0.30 14.31 4.22
CA GLY A 33 -1.11 13.98 3.03
C GLY A 33 -0.81 12.57 2.53
N GLY A 34 0.35 12.02 2.89
CA GLY A 34 0.83 10.70 2.50
C GLY A 34 0.97 10.55 0.99
N SER A 35 0.52 9.42 0.45
CA SER A 35 0.55 9.14 -0.99
C SER A 35 -0.51 9.89 -1.79
N TRP A 36 -1.55 10.43 -1.16
CA TRP A 36 -2.71 11.02 -1.84
C TRP A 36 -2.38 12.15 -2.82
N PRO A 37 -1.53 13.13 -2.49
CA PRO A 37 -1.14 14.18 -3.45
C PRO A 37 -0.45 13.65 -4.72
N GLY A 38 0.08 12.43 -4.68
CA GLY A 38 0.76 11.81 -5.82
C GLY A 38 -0.13 10.93 -6.70
N TYR A 39 -1.45 10.85 -6.45
CA TYR A 39 -2.38 10.15 -7.33
C TYR A 39 -2.86 11.08 -8.46
N TYR A 40 -3.43 10.47 -9.53
CA TYR A 40 -3.92 11.21 -10.69
C TYR A 40 -5.08 12.15 -10.33
N GLU A 41 -5.20 13.23 -11.10
CA GLU A 41 -6.07 14.37 -10.79
C GLU A 41 -7.55 14.02 -10.76
N SER A 42 -8.00 13.15 -11.66
CA SER A 42 -9.40 12.72 -11.78
C SER A 42 -9.82 11.65 -10.77
N LEU A 43 -8.91 11.20 -9.88
CA LEU A 43 -9.24 10.15 -8.91
C LEU A 43 -10.40 10.55 -8.01
N LYS A 44 -11.43 9.70 -7.98
CA LYS A 44 -12.55 9.78 -7.03
C LYS A 44 -12.58 8.52 -6.18
N LEU A 45 -13.01 8.68 -4.93
CA LEU A 45 -13.36 7.52 -4.11
C LEU A 45 -14.53 6.79 -4.76
N PHE A 46 -14.58 5.48 -4.63
CA PHE A 46 -15.76 4.69 -4.99
C PHE A 46 -16.67 4.43 -3.79
N SER A 47 -16.29 4.92 -2.59
CA SER A 47 -17.17 4.97 -1.41
C SER A 47 -17.77 6.36 -1.24
N PRO A 48 -19.07 6.49 -1.02
CA PRO A 48 -19.69 7.77 -0.69
C PRO A 48 -19.07 8.44 0.55
N ALA A 49 -19.17 9.77 0.64
CA ALA A 49 -18.60 10.55 1.74
C ALA A 49 -19.02 10.04 3.12
N ARG A 50 -20.30 9.65 3.29
CA ARG A 50 -20.83 9.08 4.56
C ARG A 50 -20.08 7.83 5.03
N TYR A 51 -19.44 7.09 4.13
CA TYR A 51 -18.66 5.88 4.43
C TYR A 51 -17.14 6.12 4.33
N SER A 52 -16.71 7.38 4.20
CA SER A 52 -15.30 7.72 3.97
C SER A 52 -14.67 8.52 5.11
N GLY A 53 -15.39 8.67 6.23
CA GLY A 53 -14.90 9.37 7.43
C GLY A 53 -13.93 8.53 8.25
N LEU A 54 -13.00 9.20 8.90
CA LEU A 54 -12.11 8.65 9.91
C LEU A 54 -12.72 8.83 11.33
N PRO A 55 -12.26 8.08 12.35
CA PRO A 55 -12.74 8.23 13.71
C PRO A 55 -12.70 9.67 14.21
N GLY A 56 -13.80 10.15 14.78
CA GLY A 56 -13.92 11.47 15.38
C GLY A 56 -14.36 12.60 14.44
N ILE A 57 -14.18 12.48 13.13
CA ILE A 57 -14.62 13.49 12.16
C ILE A 57 -15.25 12.80 10.93
N PRO A 58 -16.53 13.05 10.61
CA PRO A 58 -17.11 12.57 9.36
C PRO A 58 -16.47 13.23 8.15
N PHE A 59 -16.56 12.59 6.97
CA PHE A 59 -16.11 13.23 5.74
C PHE A 59 -17.07 14.38 5.38
N PRO A 60 -16.57 15.57 5.02
CA PRO A 60 -17.41 16.76 4.82
C PRO A 60 -18.24 16.70 3.54
N GLY A 61 -19.31 17.50 3.48
CA GLY A 61 -20.15 17.70 2.32
C GLY A 61 -21.32 16.71 2.20
N SER A 62 -21.98 16.68 1.03
CA SER A 62 -23.15 15.81 0.81
C SER A 62 -22.80 14.35 1.02
N PRO A 63 -23.59 13.60 1.81
CA PRO A 63 -23.25 12.26 2.26
C PRO A 63 -23.18 11.21 1.14
N ASP A 64 -23.90 11.41 0.03
CA ASP A 64 -23.99 10.43 -1.06
C ASP A 64 -23.01 10.71 -2.22
N ARG A 65 -22.28 11.81 -2.19
CA ARG A 65 -21.27 12.12 -3.20
C ARG A 65 -20.02 11.27 -3.04
N TYR A 66 -19.28 11.08 -4.12
CA TYR A 66 -17.99 10.42 -4.14
C TYR A 66 -16.86 11.48 -4.09
N PRO A 67 -16.10 11.57 -2.99
CA PRO A 67 -15.04 12.57 -2.82
C PRO A 67 -13.94 12.47 -3.88
N ALA A 68 -13.48 13.63 -4.38
CA ALA A 68 -12.33 13.72 -5.26
C ALA A 68 -11.00 13.65 -4.47
N ARG A 69 -9.91 13.36 -5.18
CA ARG A 69 -8.55 13.26 -4.61
C ARG A 69 -8.20 14.44 -3.71
N ASP A 70 -8.38 15.67 -4.19
CA ASP A 70 -7.94 16.86 -3.47
C ASP A 70 -8.78 17.12 -2.22
N GLU A 71 -10.06 16.73 -2.24
CA GLU A 71 -10.90 16.78 -1.04
C GLU A 71 -10.42 15.79 0.02
N VAL A 72 -9.97 14.59 -0.40
CA VAL A 72 -9.36 13.62 0.53
C VAL A 72 -8.07 14.18 1.10
N VAL A 73 -7.23 14.82 0.28
CA VAL A 73 -6.00 15.47 0.74
C VAL A 73 -6.30 16.54 1.79
N GLY A 74 -7.26 17.42 1.51
CA GLY A 74 -7.70 18.47 2.44
C GLY A 74 -8.24 17.90 3.73
N TYR A 75 -9.10 16.88 3.64
CA TYR A 75 -9.67 16.19 4.80
C TYR A 75 -8.59 15.54 5.68
N LEU A 76 -7.60 14.87 5.09
CA LEU A 76 -6.52 14.23 5.84
C LEU A 76 -5.57 15.24 6.51
N ARG A 77 -5.30 16.38 5.87
CA ARG A 77 -4.53 17.49 6.48
C ARG A 77 -5.28 18.06 7.67
N GLY A 78 -6.54 18.47 7.47
CA GLY A 78 -7.38 19.01 8.52
C GLY A 78 -7.60 18.05 9.69
N TYR A 79 -7.63 16.74 9.43
CA TYR A 79 -7.72 15.71 10.47
C TYR A 79 -6.50 15.73 11.40
N ALA A 80 -5.29 15.77 10.84
CA ALA A 80 -4.07 15.83 11.63
C ALA A 80 -4.00 17.11 12.49
N GLU A 81 -4.39 18.24 11.92
CA GLU A 81 -4.44 19.56 12.60
C GLU A 81 -5.49 19.57 13.71
N THR A 82 -6.72 19.15 13.42
CA THR A 82 -7.84 19.16 14.39
C THR A 82 -7.51 18.35 15.64
N PHE A 83 -6.85 17.22 15.46
CA PHE A 83 -6.44 16.40 16.61
C PHE A 83 -5.06 16.73 17.14
N GLY A 84 -4.35 17.73 16.60
CA GLY A 84 -3.01 18.13 17.05
C GLY A 84 -2.08 16.92 17.12
N LEU A 85 -2.01 16.11 16.02
CA LEU A 85 -1.18 14.94 15.99
C LEU A 85 0.30 15.33 15.85
N PRO A 86 1.23 14.73 16.61
CA PRO A 86 2.65 15.07 16.59
C PRO A 86 3.33 14.49 15.34
N VAL A 87 3.14 15.16 14.19
CA VAL A 87 3.69 14.73 12.90
C VAL A 87 5.05 15.39 12.66
N LEU A 88 6.06 14.57 12.49
CA LEU A 88 7.39 14.96 12.05
C LEU A 88 7.50 14.69 10.55
N ALA A 89 7.33 15.74 9.75
CA ALA A 89 7.40 15.68 8.29
C ALA A 89 8.85 15.56 7.78
N GLY A 90 9.06 15.01 6.59
CA GLY A 90 10.39 14.80 6.00
C GLY A 90 11.22 13.70 6.68
N LYS A 91 10.64 12.92 7.58
CA LYS A 91 11.31 11.85 8.32
C LYS A 91 11.06 10.47 7.67
N ARG A 92 11.77 10.21 6.57
CA ARG A 92 11.75 8.89 5.93
C ARG A 92 12.58 7.90 6.73
N VAL A 93 11.92 6.87 7.28
CA VAL A 93 12.63 5.78 7.98
C VAL A 93 13.28 4.86 6.94
N LEU A 94 14.60 4.72 7.04
CA LEU A 94 15.41 3.82 6.21
C LEU A 94 15.61 2.47 6.86
N ARG A 95 15.68 2.42 8.21
CA ARG A 95 16.01 1.20 8.94
C ARG A 95 15.40 1.22 10.33
N ALA A 96 14.86 0.08 10.73
CA ALA A 96 14.40 -0.18 12.08
C ALA A 96 15.22 -1.34 12.67
N GLU A 97 15.68 -1.17 13.90
CA GLU A 97 16.50 -2.13 14.64
C GLU A 97 15.94 -2.38 16.03
N ARG A 98 16.38 -3.47 16.65
CA ARG A 98 16.08 -3.80 18.03
C ARG A 98 17.18 -3.23 18.94
N ASP A 99 16.79 -2.41 19.92
CA ASP A 99 17.70 -1.83 20.91
C ASP A 99 16.89 -1.45 22.16
N ALA A 100 16.83 -2.31 23.18
CA ALA A 100 15.98 -2.17 24.39
C ALA A 100 14.51 -1.75 24.09
N GLY A 101 14.13 -1.70 22.83
CA GLY A 101 12.89 -1.29 22.21
C GLY A 101 13.10 -1.28 20.70
N PHE A 102 12.74 -0.21 20.05
CA PHE A 102 13.00 0.04 18.62
C PHE A 102 13.85 1.28 18.45
N ARG A 103 14.85 1.20 17.57
CA ARG A 103 15.64 2.30 17.06
C ARG A 103 15.34 2.48 15.59
N LEU A 104 14.93 3.68 15.20
CA LEU A 104 14.57 4.03 13.84
C LEU A 104 15.59 5.05 13.32
N LEU A 105 16.21 4.73 12.19
CA LEU A 105 17.15 5.61 11.50
C LEU A 105 16.45 6.26 10.31
N THR A 106 16.51 7.57 10.21
CA THR A 106 15.87 8.35 9.15
C THR A 106 16.89 8.82 8.10
N GLU A 107 16.40 9.16 6.90
CA GLU A 107 17.20 9.55 5.74
C GLU A 107 18.04 10.81 6.00
N ASP A 108 17.57 11.72 6.86
CA ASP A 108 18.27 12.92 7.29
C ASP A 108 19.31 12.67 8.41
N GLY A 109 19.60 11.41 8.72
CA GLY A 109 20.54 11.02 9.76
C GLY A 109 19.97 11.04 11.18
N GLY A 110 18.67 11.35 11.36
CA GLY A 110 18.01 11.34 12.66
C GLY A 110 17.85 9.95 13.24
N GLU A 111 17.79 9.87 14.57
CA GLU A 111 17.51 8.65 15.32
C GLU A 111 16.30 8.87 16.23
N HIS A 112 15.34 7.92 16.18
CA HIS A 112 14.15 7.92 17.03
C HIS A 112 14.06 6.59 17.78
N ARG A 113 13.68 6.65 19.06
CA ARG A 113 13.58 5.48 19.95
C ARG A 113 12.16 5.32 20.46
N ALA A 114 11.65 4.09 20.47
CA ALA A 114 10.32 3.77 20.95
C ALA A 114 10.25 2.40 21.57
N ARG A 115 9.38 2.21 22.58
CA ARG A 115 9.09 0.89 23.16
C ARG A 115 8.26 0.01 22.22
N THR A 116 7.40 0.62 21.43
CA THR A 116 6.55 -0.07 20.46
C THR A 116 6.59 0.67 19.13
N LEU A 117 6.44 -0.07 18.03
CA LEU A 117 6.44 0.47 16.67
C LEU A 117 5.14 0.08 15.95
N ILE A 118 4.45 1.07 15.38
CA ILE A 118 3.29 0.84 14.51
C ILE A 118 3.68 1.20 13.08
N ALA A 119 3.86 0.19 12.24
CA ALA A 119 4.11 0.36 10.81
C ALA A 119 2.81 0.68 10.08
N ALA A 120 2.63 1.94 9.68
CA ALA A 120 1.43 2.46 9.05
C ALA A 120 1.70 2.99 7.62
N THR A 121 2.68 2.41 6.93
CA THR A 121 3.10 2.84 5.58
C THR A 121 2.13 2.41 4.48
N GLY A 122 1.16 1.54 4.78
CA GLY A 122 0.17 1.03 3.83
C GLY A 122 0.77 0.10 2.78
N SER A 123 -0.03 -0.25 1.78
CA SER A 123 0.33 -1.23 0.74
C SER A 123 0.46 -0.63 -0.67
N PHE A 124 0.43 0.70 -0.80
CA PHE A 124 0.38 1.38 -2.10
C PHE A 124 1.59 2.30 -2.34
N ALA A 125 2.70 2.05 -1.67
CA ALA A 125 3.88 2.91 -1.76
C ALA A 125 4.97 2.38 -2.71
N ARG A 126 4.96 1.07 -3.02
CA ARG A 126 5.94 0.45 -3.93
C ARG A 126 5.25 -0.06 -5.20
N PRO A 127 5.37 0.65 -6.34
CA PRO A 127 4.83 0.22 -7.62
C PRO A 127 5.34 -1.16 -8.03
N HIS A 128 4.45 -2.06 -8.42
CA HIS A 128 4.82 -3.35 -8.99
C HIS A 128 5.05 -3.19 -10.49
N ARG A 129 6.29 -3.36 -10.93
CA ARG A 129 6.71 -3.23 -12.34
C ARG A 129 7.14 -4.59 -12.86
N PRO A 130 6.25 -5.37 -13.50
CA PRO A 130 6.63 -6.61 -14.16
C PRO A 130 7.60 -6.32 -15.30
N ARG A 131 8.51 -7.26 -15.56
CA ARG A 131 9.42 -7.20 -16.70
C ARG A 131 8.81 -7.99 -17.86
N PHE A 132 8.91 -7.43 -19.05
CA PHE A 132 8.47 -8.07 -20.27
C PHE A 132 9.67 -8.32 -21.22
N PRO A 133 9.64 -9.40 -22.02
CA PRO A 133 10.63 -9.61 -23.06
C PRO A 133 10.72 -8.40 -24.01
N GLY A 134 11.93 -8.03 -24.44
CA GLY A 134 12.15 -6.92 -25.37
C GLY A 134 11.97 -5.51 -24.79
N GLN A 135 11.62 -5.36 -23.51
CA GLN A 135 11.32 -4.07 -22.88
C GLN A 135 12.46 -3.04 -23.01
N GLY A 136 13.73 -3.50 -22.99
CA GLY A 136 14.91 -2.59 -23.10
C GLY A 136 15.11 -1.99 -24.48
N ALA A 137 14.51 -2.57 -25.54
CA ALA A 137 14.59 -2.05 -26.90
C ALA A 137 13.47 -1.06 -27.25
N PHE A 138 12.42 -1.01 -26.45
CA PHE A 138 11.26 -0.17 -26.72
C PHE A 138 11.62 1.31 -26.56
N ARG A 139 11.37 2.09 -27.62
CA ARG A 139 11.65 3.54 -27.67
C ARG A 139 10.51 4.40 -27.14
N GLY A 140 9.31 3.83 -26.98
CA GLY A 140 8.17 4.53 -26.41
C GLY A 140 8.30 4.70 -24.90
N ARG A 141 7.34 5.36 -24.31
CA ARG A 141 7.34 5.62 -22.86
C ARG A 141 6.74 4.44 -22.06
N ILE A 142 7.48 3.93 -21.08
CA ILE A 142 6.93 2.99 -20.10
C ILE A 142 6.81 3.70 -18.75
N LEU A 143 5.61 3.74 -18.19
CA LEU A 143 5.33 4.38 -16.90
C LEU A 143 4.43 3.49 -16.06
N HIS A 144 4.51 3.65 -14.75
CA HIS A 144 3.55 3.04 -13.82
C HIS A 144 2.40 4.00 -13.56
N ALA A 145 1.22 3.49 -13.17
CA ALA A 145 0.07 4.32 -12.79
C ALA A 145 0.37 5.32 -11.66
N ALA A 146 1.41 5.09 -10.86
CA ALA A 146 1.92 6.04 -9.87
C ALA A 146 2.55 7.31 -10.47
N GLU A 147 2.87 7.30 -11.77
CA GLU A 147 3.48 8.42 -12.49
C GLU A 147 2.49 9.09 -13.45
N TYR A 148 1.28 8.54 -13.52
CA TYR A 148 0.20 9.12 -14.29
C TYR A 148 -0.46 10.25 -13.48
N CYS A 149 -0.55 11.45 -14.06
CA CYS A 149 -1.16 12.61 -13.43
C CYS A 149 -2.48 12.99 -14.09
N ASN A 150 -2.47 13.14 -15.42
CA ASN A 150 -3.63 13.56 -16.21
C ASN A 150 -3.48 13.14 -17.69
N PRO A 151 -4.54 13.26 -18.52
CA PRO A 151 -4.53 12.78 -19.90
C PRO A 151 -3.73 13.66 -20.88
N GLY A 152 -3.34 14.87 -20.50
CA GLY A 152 -2.71 15.85 -21.40
C GLY A 152 -1.55 15.30 -22.23
N PRO A 153 -0.54 14.64 -21.64
CA PRO A 153 0.62 14.10 -22.34
C PRO A 153 0.32 12.97 -23.35
N PHE A 154 -0.90 12.43 -23.34
CA PHE A 154 -1.28 11.25 -24.12
C PHE A 154 -2.23 11.57 -25.29
N ARG A 155 -2.57 12.84 -25.52
CA ARG A 155 -3.46 13.25 -26.63
C ARG A 155 -2.95 12.75 -27.97
N GLY A 156 -3.84 12.08 -28.74
CA GLY A 156 -3.54 11.51 -30.05
C GLY A 156 -2.54 10.36 -30.04
N LYS A 157 -2.21 9.81 -28.87
CA LYS A 157 -1.27 8.70 -28.71
C LYS A 157 -1.98 7.35 -28.70
N ARG A 158 -1.24 6.30 -29.11
CA ARG A 158 -1.64 4.91 -28.91
C ARG A 158 -1.03 4.40 -27.63
N VAL A 159 -1.87 4.06 -26.66
CA VAL A 159 -1.42 3.68 -25.30
C VAL A 159 -1.98 2.34 -24.92
N VAL A 160 -1.10 1.44 -24.49
CA VAL A 160 -1.48 0.16 -23.86
C VAL A 160 -1.44 0.32 -22.36
N ILE A 161 -2.55 0.01 -21.68
CA ILE A 161 -2.65 0.00 -20.23
C ILE A 161 -2.66 -1.45 -19.76
N VAL A 162 -1.66 -1.86 -18.99
CA VAL A 162 -1.54 -3.22 -18.46
C VAL A 162 -2.15 -3.30 -17.09
N GLY A 163 -3.26 -4.02 -16.94
CA GLY A 163 -3.96 -4.23 -15.66
C GLY A 163 -5.47 -4.31 -15.81
N GLY A 164 -6.15 -4.91 -14.85
CA GLY A 164 -7.61 -5.12 -14.85
C GLY A 164 -8.30 -4.67 -13.57
N GLY A 165 -7.62 -3.89 -12.70
CA GLY A 165 -8.20 -3.33 -11.48
C GLY A 165 -8.81 -1.94 -11.67
N ASN A 166 -9.36 -1.37 -10.58
CA ASN A 166 -10.02 -0.04 -10.63
C ASN A 166 -9.14 1.04 -11.28
N THR A 167 -7.87 1.13 -10.89
CA THR A 167 -6.93 2.12 -11.45
C THR A 167 -6.76 1.97 -12.95
N ALA A 168 -6.58 0.74 -13.44
CA ALA A 168 -6.42 0.49 -14.88
C ALA A 168 -7.65 0.93 -15.67
N VAL A 169 -8.83 0.58 -15.19
CA VAL A 169 -10.09 0.85 -15.87
C VAL A 169 -10.45 2.33 -15.83
N GLN A 170 -10.24 3.00 -14.69
CA GLN A 170 -10.50 4.44 -14.55
C GLN A 170 -9.58 5.26 -15.47
N ILE A 171 -8.28 4.99 -15.46
CA ILE A 171 -7.32 5.67 -16.32
C ILE A 171 -7.60 5.35 -17.81
N ALA A 172 -7.94 4.10 -18.14
CA ALA A 172 -8.26 3.71 -19.51
C ALA A 172 -9.51 4.44 -20.03
N HIS A 173 -10.54 4.56 -19.20
CA HIS A 173 -11.76 5.29 -19.54
C HIS A 173 -11.48 6.78 -19.77
N GLU A 174 -10.73 7.43 -18.88
CA GLU A 174 -10.35 8.83 -19.02
C GLU A 174 -9.50 9.09 -20.28
N LEU A 175 -8.50 8.23 -20.51
CA LEU A 175 -7.61 8.38 -21.66
C LEU A 175 -8.31 8.09 -23.01
N ALA A 176 -9.32 7.22 -23.02
CA ALA A 176 -10.07 6.89 -24.26
C ALA A 176 -10.82 8.08 -24.87
N GLU A 177 -10.97 9.18 -24.13
CA GLU A 177 -11.54 10.43 -24.67
C GLU A 177 -10.56 11.21 -25.54
N VAL A 178 -9.23 11.00 -25.34
CA VAL A 178 -8.19 11.82 -25.98
C VAL A 178 -7.13 11.01 -26.73
N ALA A 179 -7.14 9.69 -26.61
CA ALA A 179 -6.12 8.76 -27.10
C ALA A 179 -6.74 7.43 -27.57
N GLU A 180 -5.98 6.65 -28.33
CA GLU A 180 -6.34 5.28 -28.69
C GLU A 180 -5.84 4.35 -27.58
N ILE A 181 -6.77 3.68 -26.87
CA ILE A 181 -6.45 2.91 -25.69
C ILE A 181 -6.74 1.43 -25.88
N THR A 182 -5.71 0.61 -25.66
CA THR A 182 -5.87 -0.83 -25.48
C THR A 182 -5.66 -1.20 -24.00
N LEU A 183 -6.67 -1.82 -23.39
CA LEU A 183 -6.61 -2.32 -22.03
C LEU A 183 -6.17 -3.79 -22.00
N ALA A 184 -4.92 -4.05 -21.71
CA ALA A 184 -4.29 -5.36 -21.72
C ALA A 184 -4.44 -6.06 -20.35
N THR A 185 -5.18 -7.17 -20.28
CA THR A 185 -5.53 -7.85 -19.03
C THR A 185 -5.23 -9.33 -19.08
N ARG A 186 -4.79 -9.92 -17.95
CA ARG A 186 -4.53 -11.37 -17.84
C ARG A 186 -5.79 -12.22 -17.88
N ALA A 187 -6.92 -11.66 -17.43
CA ALA A 187 -8.22 -12.30 -17.39
C ALA A 187 -9.32 -11.27 -17.71
N PRO A 188 -10.54 -11.68 -18.04
CA PRO A 188 -11.68 -10.78 -18.17
C PRO A 188 -11.88 -9.94 -16.89
N ILE A 189 -12.24 -8.66 -17.08
CA ILE A 189 -12.49 -7.76 -15.97
C ILE A 189 -13.82 -8.13 -15.32
N ARG A 190 -13.79 -8.34 -14.01
CA ARG A 190 -15.01 -8.55 -13.20
C ARG A 190 -15.52 -7.21 -12.74
N PHE A 191 -16.69 -6.79 -13.22
CA PHE A 191 -17.35 -5.59 -12.76
C PHE A 191 -18.32 -5.92 -11.63
N MET A 192 -18.30 -5.10 -10.58
CA MET A 192 -19.22 -5.18 -9.45
C MET A 192 -20.11 -3.95 -9.44
N PRO A 193 -21.43 -4.08 -9.30
CA PRO A 193 -22.34 -2.96 -9.34
C PRO A 193 -22.07 -2.00 -8.16
N GLN A 194 -21.90 -0.72 -8.49
CA GLN A 194 -21.81 0.37 -7.50
C GLN A 194 -23.14 0.56 -6.76
N VAL A 195 -24.25 0.39 -7.48
CA VAL A 195 -25.61 0.52 -6.96
C VAL A 195 -26.33 -0.81 -7.08
N LEU A 196 -26.89 -1.30 -5.98
CA LEU A 196 -27.67 -2.52 -5.90
C LEU A 196 -29.01 -2.19 -5.23
N LEU A 197 -30.14 -2.57 -5.83
CA LEU A 197 -31.49 -2.30 -5.31
C LEU A 197 -31.68 -0.81 -4.91
N GLY A 198 -31.22 0.12 -5.75
CA GLY A 198 -31.37 1.56 -5.53
C GLY A 198 -30.49 2.16 -4.43
N ARG A 199 -29.59 1.39 -3.83
CA ARG A 199 -28.66 1.84 -2.79
C ARG A 199 -27.23 1.53 -3.20
N ASP A 200 -26.30 2.39 -2.76
CA ASP A 200 -24.86 2.15 -2.95
C ASP A 200 -24.41 0.83 -2.30
N LEU A 201 -23.47 0.14 -2.92
CA LEU A 201 -22.89 -1.12 -2.42
C LEU A 201 -22.46 -1.01 -0.95
N HIS A 202 -21.88 0.13 -0.55
CA HIS A 202 -21.39 0.37 0.81
C HIS A 202 -22.54 0.46 1.84
N PHE A 203 -23.76 0.84 1.43
CA PHE A 203 -24.94 0.74 2.28
C PHE A 203 -25.16 -0.73 2.69
N TRP A 204 -25.20 -1.64 1.73
CA TRP A 204 -25.44 -3.06 1.99
C TRP A 204 -24.32 -3.71 2.80
N LEU A 205 -23.06 -3.38 2.50
CA LEU A 205 -21.91 -3.83 3.27
C LEU A 205 -21.98 -3.36 4.74
N SER A 206 -22.41 -2.12 4.95
CA SER A 206 -22.51 -1.52 6.28
C SER A 206 -23.66 -2.08 7.10
N VAL A 207 -24.86 -2.21 6.50
CA VAL A 207 -26.08 -2.71 7.18
C VAL A 207 -25.97 -4.19 7.50
N SER A 208 -25.44 -5.00 6.56
CA SER A 208 -25.22 -6.43 6.78
C SER A 208 -24.07 -6.76 7.71
N GLY A 209 -23.16 -5.80 7.99
CA GLY A 209 -21.95 -6.03 8.74
C GLY A 209 -20.89 -6.89 8.01
N LEU A 210 -21.11 -7.27 6.74
CA LEU A 210 -20.19 -8.10 5.96
C LEU A 210 -18.79 -7.49 5.84
N ASP A 211 -18.72 -6.17 5.81
CA ASP A 211 -17.45 -5.45 5.77
C ASP A 211 -16.63 -5.52 7.05
N ARG A 212 -17.28 -5.88 8.17
CA ARG A 212 -16.64 -6.04 9.50
C ARG A 212 -16.32 -7.50 9.83
N LEU A 213 -16.85 -8.45 9.04
CA LEU A 213 -16.53 -9.86 9.27
C LEU A 213 -15.02 -10.08 9.14
N PRO A 214 -14.43 -10.89 10.03
CA PRO A 214 -12.99 -11.13 10.06
C PRO A 214 -12.54 -12.10 8.94
N LEU A 215 -12.99 -11.87 7.71
CA LEU A 215 -12.72 -12.71 6.55
C LEU A 215 -11.24 -12.85 6.25
N GLY A 216 -10.45 -11.80 6.50
CA GLY A 216 -9.00 -11.84 6.36
C GLY A 216 -8.28 -12.75 7.37
N LEU A 217 -8.99 -13.21 8.43
CA LEU A 217 -8.48 -14.21 9.38
C LEU A 217 -8.88 -15.63 8.98
N LEU A 218 -9.91 -15.79 8.16
CA LEU A 218 -10.52 -17.07 7.78
C LEU A 218 -10.08 -17.53 6.39
N PHE A 219 -9.85 -16.58 5.48
CA PHE A 219 -9.53 -16.86 4.08
C PHE A 219 -8.28 -16.10 3.64
N ASP A 220 -7.43 -16.76 2.88
CA ASP A 220 -6.34 -16.10 2.16
C ASP A 220 -6.94 -15.43 0.89
N VAL A 221 -7.34 -14.18 1.02
CA VAL A 221 -7.96 -13.41 -0.06
C VAL A 221 -6.84 -12.75 -0.87
N SER A 222 -6.18 -13.54 -1.70
CA SER A 222 -5.10 -13.09 -2.59
C SER A 222 -5.60 -12.58 -3.95
N GLU A 223 -6.87 -12.81 -4.30
CA GLU A 223 -7.44 -12.38 -5.58
C GLU A 223 -7.89 -10.90 -5.52
N PRO A 224 -7.53 -10.08 -6.53
CA PRO A 224 -8.08 -8.74 -6.66
C PRO A 224 -9.59 -8.81 -6.80
N GLY A 225 -10.33 -8.11 -5.94
CA GLY A 225 -11.78 -7.95 -6.09
C GLY A 225 -12.12 -7.28 -7.42
N GLY A 226 -13.38 -7.38 -7.87
CA GLY A 226 -13.85 -6.75 -9.10
C GLY A 226 -13.73 -5.22 -9.09
N VAL A 227 -13.83 -4.62 -10.26
CA VAL A 227 -13.92 -3.18 -10.46
C VAL A 227 -15.32 -2.72 -10.05
N VAL A 228 -15.38 -1.79 -9.10
CA VAL A 228 -16.66 -1.19 -8.70
C VAL A 228 -17.09 -0.21 -9.79
N ASP A 229 -18.30 -0.40 -10.34
CA ASP A 229 -18.77 0.32 -11.52
C ASP A 229 -20.26 0.68 -11.42
N GLY A 230 -20.57 1.92 -11.70
CA GLY A 230 -21.93 2.43 -11.88
C GLY A 230 -22.55 2.11 -13.25
N GLY A 231 -21.88 1.28 -14.07
CA GLY A 231 -22.28 0.93 -15.43
C GLY A 231 -21.47 1.64 -16.52
N THR A 232 -20.78 2.71 -16.19
CA THR A 232 -20.02 3.54 -17.15
C THR A 232 -18.82 2.78 -17.72
N TYR A 233 -17.99 2.21 -16.86
CA TYR A 233 -16.76 1.52 -17.28
C TYR A 233 -17.06 0.22 -18.01
N SER A 234 -18.01 -0.56 -17.54
CA SER A 234 -18.41 -1.81 -18.19
C SER A 234 -19.05 -1.55 -19.57
N ALA A 235 -19.83 -0.46 -19.72
CA ALA A 235 -20.38 -0.05 -20.99
C ALA A 235 -19.26 0.39 -21.96
N ALA A 236 -18.31 1.17 -21.49
CA ALA A 236 -17.16 1.64 -22.28
C ALA A 236 -16.31 0.45 -22.79
N VAL A 237 -15.98 -0.49 -21.94
CA VAL A 237 -15.22 -1.70 -22.33
C VAL A 237 -16.02 -2.56 -23.33
N ARG A 238 -17.35 -2.72 -23.14
CA ARG A 238 -18.20 -3.45 -24.08
C ARG A 238 -18.33 -2.76 -25.44
N SER A 239 -18.29 -1.45 -25.50
CA SER A 239 -18.29 -0.69 -26.76
C SER A 239 -16.93 -0.67 -27.47
N GLY A 240 -15.89 -1.26 -26.88
CA GLY A 240 -14.54 -1.28 -27.43
C GLY A 240 -13.76 0.02 -27.20
N ARG A 241 -14.21 0.89 -26.30
CA ARG A 241 -13.52 2.14 -25.95
C ARG A 241 -13.39 2.32 -24.45
N PRO A 242 -12.32 1.76 -23.82
CA PRO A 242 -11.09 1.18 -24.40
C PRO A 242 -11.30 -0.23 -24.98
N ASP A 243 -10.51 -0.59 -26.04
CA ASP A 243 -10.43 -1.95 -26.55
C ASP A 243 -9.73 -2.85 -25.51
N ARG A 244 -10.35 -3.98 -25.19
CA ARG A 244 -9.81 -4.91 -24.20
C ARG A 244 -9.24 -6.16 -24.86
N ARG A 245 -7.95 -6.47 -24.58
CA ARG A 245 -7.24 -7.65 -25.10
C ARG A 245 -6.52 -8.43 -23.97
N PRO A 246 -6.10 -9.67 -24.22
CA PRO A 246 -5.08 -10.34 -23.40
C PRO A 246 -3.80 -9.48 -23.33
N VAL A 247 -2.95 -9.74 -22.33
CA VAL A 247 -1.65 -9.05 -22.23
C VAL A 247 -0.75 -9.47 -23.38
N PHE A 248 -0.02 -8.55 -23.97
CA PHE A 248 0.93 -8.82 -25.04
C PHE A 248 2.12 -9.67 -24.55
N SER A 249 2.77 -10.39 -25.48
CA SER A 249 3.86 -11.32 -25.17
C SER A 249 5.22 -10.64 -25.02
N ARG A 250 5.53 -9.62 -25.82
CA ARG A 250 6.83 -8.93 -25.80
C ARG A 250 6.73 -7.52 -26.38
N PHE A 251 7.75 -6.71 -26.09
CA PHE A 251 7.98 -5.43 -26.76
C PHE A 251 8.75 -5.60 -28.05
N THR A 252 8.55 -4.68 -28.98
CA THR A 252 9.45 -4.38 -30.09
C THR A 252 10.02 -2.98 -29.91
N GLU A 253 10.84 -2.52 -30.84
CA GLU A 253 11.42 -1.17 -30.79
C GLU A 253 10.36 -0.07 -30.83
N SER A 254 9.25 -0.28 -31.59
CA SER A 254 8.20 0.70 -31.83
C SER A 254 6.83 0.30 -31.25
N GLY A 255 6.70 -0.87 -30.62
CA GLY A 255 5.39 -1.36 -30.19
C GLY A 255 5.40 -2.60 -29.32
N VAL A 256 4.33 -3.37 -29.45
CA VAL A 256 4.12 -4.63 -28.74
C VAL A 256 3.68 -5.73 -29.71
N VAL A 257 3.97 -6.97 -29.37
CA VAL A 257 3.49 -8.17 -30.08
C VAL A 257 2.47 -8.88 -29.22
N TRP A 258 1.26 -9.04 -29.74
CA TRP A 258 0.16 -9.76 -29.09
C TRP A 258 0.36 -11.28 -29.18
N ASP A 259 -0.40 -12.06 -28.42
CA ASP A 259 -0.30 -13.53 -28.40
C ASP A 259 -0.64 -14.19 -29.75
N ASP A 260 -1.41 -13.50 -30.61
CA ASP A 260 -1.72 -13.93 -31.97
C ASP A 260 -0.58 -13.69 -32.97
N GLY A 261 0.56 -13.13 -32.50
CA GLY A 261 1.72 -12.78 -33.31
C GLY A 261 1.64 -11.42 -34.01
N ARG A 262 0.50 -10.72 -33.92
CA ARG A 262 0.33 -9.39 -34.51
C ARG A 262 1.19 -8.36 -33.78
N GLU A 263 2.01 -7.63 -34.52
CA GLU A 263 2.72 -6.46 -34.02
C GLU A 263 1.85 -5.21 -34.15
N GLU A 264 1.83 -4.39 -33.09
CA GLU A 264 1.10 -3.14 -33.04
C GLU A 264 2.02 -2.03 -32.53
N PRO A 265 2.19 -0.95 -33.33
CA PRO A 265 2.93 0.22 -32.88
C PRO A 265 2.19 0.90 -31.72
N VAL A 266 2.91 1.26 -30.65
CA VAL A 266 2.38 2.00 -29.52
C VAL A 266 3.35 3.08 -29.07
N ASP A 267 2.82 4.21 -28.59
CA ASP A 267 3.62 5.35 -28.14
C ASP A 267 3.97 5.23 -26.64
N ALA A 268 3.12 4.58 -25.88
CA ALA A 268 3.34 4.41 -24.44
C ALA A 268 2.70 3.13 -23.90
N VAL A 269 3.30 2.58 -22.84
CA VAL A 269 2.73 1.49 -22.03
C VAL A 269 2.61 1.97 -20.59
N LEU A 270 1.39 1.97 -20.05
CA LEU A 270 1.10 2.33 -18.68
C LEU A 270 0.84 1.06 -17.85
N LEU A 271 1.71 0.81 -16.87
CA LEU A 271 1.61 -0.32 -15.97
C LEU A 271 0.68 0.01 -14.80
N ALA A 272 -0.57 -0.43 -14.84
CA ALA A 272 -1.52 -0.36 -13.74
C ALA A 272 -1.57 -1.72 -12.99
N THR A 273 -0.41 -2.24 -12.70
CA THR A 273 -0.13 -3.59 -12.22
C THR A 273 -0.12 -3.71 -10.69
N GLY A 274 -0.59 -2.65 -10.01
CA GLY A 274 -0.73 -2.60 -8.56
C GLY A 274 0.55 -2.24 -7.82
N TYR A 275 0.52 -2.45 -6.52
CA TYR A 275 1.56 -2.03 -5.59
C TYR A 275 1.86 -3.14 -4.59
N GLY A 276 3.02 -3.08 -3.98
CA GLY A 276 3.42 -3.87 -2.83
C GLY A 276 3.64 -3.03 -1.58
N PRO A 277 3.71 -3.66 -0.40
CA PRO A 277 4.03 -2.95 0.84
C PRO A 277 5.46 -2.40 0.80
N ASN A 278 5.64 -1.19 1.31
CA ASN A 278 6.96 -0.57 1.46
C ASN A 278 7.45 -0.74 2.91
N LEU A 279 7.81 -1.97 3.25
CA LEU A 279 8.23 -2.38 4.60
C LEU A 279 9.70 -2.79 4.68
N GLY A 280 10.49 -2.53 3.63
CA GLY A 280 11.91 -2.94 3.57
C GLY A 280 12.74 -2.47 4.76
N TYR A 281 12.40 -1.31 5.35
CA TYR A 281 13.06 -0.78 6.54
C TYR A 281 12.91 -1.67 7.79
N LEU A 282 11.94 -2.60 7.80
CA LEU A 282 11.75 -3.60 8.86
C LEU A 282 12.56 -4.90 8.63
N GLY A 283 13.28 -5.00 7.51
CA GLY A 283 14.08 -6.19 7.19
C GLY A 283 15.02 -6.63 8.31
N PRO A 284 15.80 -5.72 8.94
CA PRO A 284 16.69 -6.07 10.04
C PRO A 284 16.02 -6.66 11.27
N LEU A 285 14.71 -6.46 11.42
CA LEU A 285 13.92 -7.02 12.52
C LEU A 285 13.47 -8.48 12.30
N GLY A 286 13.61 -9.02 11.06
CA GLY A 286 13.08 -10.34 10.73
C GLY A 286 11.54 -10.41 10.72
N ALA A 287 10.87 -9.29 10.48
CA ALA A 287 9.42 -9.16 10.56
C ALA A 287 8.68 -9.49 9.26
N LEU A 288 9.43 -9.76 8.18
CA LEU A 288 8.89 -9.91 6.84
C LEU A 288 9.05 -11.35 6.33
N ARG A 289 8.02 -11.82 5.62
CA ARG A 289 8.03 -13.05 4.82
C ARG A 289 8.63 -12.81 3.42
N ALA A 290 8.63 -13.84 2.59
CA ALA A 290 8.95 -13.75 1.18
C ALA A 290 8.19 -12.59 0.52
N TYR A 291 8.83 -11.96 -0.49
CA TYR A 291 8.30 -10.80 -1.23
C TYR A 291 8.03 -9.55 -0.40
N GLY A 292 8.51 -9.47 0.87
CA GLY A 292 8.40 -8.28 1.72
C GLY A 292 7.04 -8.09 2.39
N HIS A 293 6.19 -9.12 2.41
CA HIS A 293 4.94 -9.08 3.17
C HIS A 293 5.20 -9.25 4.66
N PRO A 294 4.46 -8.54 5.54
CA PRO A 294 4.67 -8.67 7.00
C PRO A 294 4.15 -10.02 7.51
N ASP A 295 4.92 -10.65 8.42
CA ASP A 295 4.43 -11.80 9.18
C ASP A 295 3.61 -11.30 10.37
N GLN A 296 2.28 -11.23 10.15
CA GLN A 296 1.37 -10.63 11.13
C GLN A 296 0.04 -11.38 11.23
N ARG A 297 -0.68 -11.16 12.32
CA ARG A 297 -2.09 -11.56 12.49
C ARG A 297 -2.86 -10.44 13.16
N ALA A 298 -3.93 -9.97 12.50
CA ALA A 298 -4.75 -8.84 12.98
C ALA A 298 -3.93 -7.62 13.43
N GLY A 299 -2.90 -7.26 12.63
CA GLY A 299 -2.04 -6.12 12.89
C GLY A 299 -0.95 -6.32 13.94
N VAL A 300 -0.78 -7.53 14.49
CA VAL A 300 0.32 -7.85 15.42
C VAL A 300 1.38 -8.66 14.71
N SER A 301 2.64 -8.26 14.81
CA SER A 301 3.76 -9.07 14.31
C SER A 301 3.80 -10.41 15.03
N ARG A 302 4.04 -11.49 14.28
CA ARG A 302 4.19 -12.85 14.85
C ARG A 302 5.61 -13.15 15.31
N THR A 303 6.56 -12.39 14.82
CA THR A 303 8.01 -12.62 15.05
C THR A 303 8.64 -11.56 15.94
N VAL A 304 8.10 -10.33 15.96
CA VAL A 304 8.72 -9.19 16.64
C VAL A 304 7.77 -8.60 17.69
N PRO A 305 7.95 -8.92 18.98
CA PRO A 305 7.14 -8.34 20.05
C PRO A 305 7.19 -6.81 20.06
N GLY A 306 6.02 -6.16 20.21
CA GLY A 306 5.91 -4.70 20.22
C GLY A 306 5.88 -4.05 18.82
N LEU A 307 5.99 -4.83 17.74
CA LEU A 307 5.77 -4.37 16.37
C LEU A 307 4.33 -4.64 15.94
N TYR A 308 3.71 -3.61 15.40
CA TYR A 308 2.33 -3.63 14.93
C TYR A 308 2.21 -3.07 13.52
N PHE A 309 1.08 -3.39 12.84
CA PHE A 309 0.76 -2.93 11.48
C PHE A 309 -0.64 -2.36 11.44
N VAL A 310 -0.85 -1.29 10.67
CA VAL A 310 -2.17 -0.72 10.40
C VAL A 310 -2.27 -0.36 8.92
N GLY A 311 -3.44 -0.65 8.31
CA GLY A 311 -3.73 -0.29 6.92
C GLY A 311 -3.26 -1.30 5.88
N LEU A 312 -3.11 -2.55 6.28
CA LEU A 312 -2.89 -3.65 5.34
C LEU A 312 -4.23 -4.14 4.79
N PRO A 313 -4.30 -4.54 3.52
CA PRO A 313 -5.49 -5.18 2.97
C PRO A 313 -5.87 -6.42 3.78
N PHE A 314 -7.17 -6.58 4.04
CA PHE A 314 -7.71 -7.72 4.79
C PHE A 314 -7.05 -7.96 6.16
N GLN A 315 -6.50 -6.93 6.79
CA GLN A 315 -5.79 -7.06 8.07
C GLN A 315 -6.66 -7.69 9.16
N THR A 316 -7.90 -7.22 9.30
CA THR A 316 -8.93 -7.82 10.16
C THR A 316 -10.21 -8.11 9.37
N SER A 317 -10.57 -7.26 8.43
CA SER A 317 -11.83 -7.33 7.70
C SER A 317 -11.65 -6.93 6.22
N PHE A 318 -12.72 -7.08 5.47
CA PHE A 318 -12.79 -6.62 4.08
C PHE A 318 -12.59 -5.10 3.93
N ALA A 319 -13.02 -4.32 4.91
CA ALA A 319 -12.89 -2.86 4.92
C ALA A 319 -11.48 -2.39 5.34
N SER A 320 -10.61 -3.27 5.86
CA SER A 320 -9.22 -2.93 6.19
C SER A 320 -8.53 -2.24 5.01
N ALA A 321 -7.61 -1.33 5.27
CA ALA A 321 -6.93 -0.48 4.29
C ALA A 321 -7.84 0.51 3.53
N THR A 322 -9.12 0.63 3.84
CA THR A 322 -10.00 1.70 3.35
C THR A 322 -10.15 2.79 4.41
N LEU A 323 -10.55 4.01 4.01
CA LEU A 323 -10.86 5.09 4.98
C LEU A 323 -11.90 4.64 6.00
N ARG A 324 -12.88 3.87 5.58
CA ARG A 324 -13.98 3.35 6.38
C ARG A 324 -13.56 2.34 7.45
N GLY A 325 -12.64 1.44 7.12
CA GLY A 325 -12.30 0.29 7.98
C GLY A 325 -11.02 0.47 8.78
N VAL A 326 -10.14 1.35 8.35
CA VAL A 326 -8.82 1.53 8.99
C VAL A 326 -8.92 2.03 10.44
N GLY A 327 -10.01 2.73 10.78
CA GLY A 327 -10.25 3.21 12.15
C GLY A 327 -10.38 2.06 13.15
N SER A 328 -11.14 1.03 12.82
CA SER A 328 -11.33 -0.16 13.68
C SER A 328 -10.01 -0.97 13.81
N ASP A 329 -9.25 -1.11 12.72
CA ASP A 329 -7.93 -1.75 12.76
C ASP A 329 -6.96 -1.00 13.68
N ALA A 330 -6.96 0.34 13.58
CA ALA A 330 -6.11 1.20 14.40
C ALA A 330 -6.49 1.12 15.88
N GLU A 331 -7.77 1.13 16.21
CA GLU A 331 -8.26 0.98 17.58
C GLU A 331 -7.78 -0.35 18.21
N LEU A 332 -7.96 -1.46 17.48
CA LEU A 332 -7.53 -2.78 17.93
C LEU A 332 -6.01 -2.82 18.16
N VAL A 333 -5.23 -2.29 17.24
CA VAL A 333 -3.77 -2.26 17.32
C VAL A 333 -3.30 -1.40 18.49
N VAL A 334 -3.88 -0.20 18.65
CA VAL A 334 -3.51 0.71 19.76
C VAL A 334 -3.88 0.10 21.12
N ALA A 335 -5.03 -0.57 21.24
CA ALA A 335 -5.39 -1.27 22.47
C ALA A 335 -4.36 -2.33 22.86
N ARG A 336 -3.80 -3.06 21.88
CA ARG A 336 -2.74 -4.06 22.10
C ARG A 336 -1.40 -3.41 22.45
N ALA A 337 -1.01 -2.34 21.73
CA ALA A 337 0.19 -1.58 22.01
C ALA A 337 0.19 -1.00 23.44
N ARG A 338 -0.95 -0.45 23.87
CA ARG A 338 -1.14 0.05 25.24
C ARG A 338 -0.91 -1.02 26.30
N ARG A 339 -1.46 -2.23 26.09
CA ARG A 339 -1.25 -3.37 27.01
C ARG A 339 0.22 -3.76 27.08
N GLN A 340 0.92 -3.78 25.96
CA GLN A 340 2.36 -4.07 25.91
C GLN A 340 3.17 -3.03 26.69
N VAL A 341 2.90 -1.75 26.47
CA VAL A 341 3.58 -0.65 27.16
C VAL A 341 3.36 -0.74 28.69
N ALA A 342 2.12 -1.06 29.13
CA ALA A 342 1.81 -1.23 30.53
C ALA A 342 2.56 -2.42 31.15
N ARG A 343 2.63 -3.56 30.47
CA ARG A 343 3.38 -4.74 30.94
C ARG A 343 4.88 -4.43 31.10
N SER A 344 5.49 -3.80 30.09
CA SER A 344 6.92 -3.44 30.14
C SER A 344 7.23 -2.39 31.23
N ALA A 345 6.25 -1.64 31.70
CA ALA A 345 6.40 -0.72 32.81
C ALA A 345 6.30 -1.41 34.18
N MET A 346 5.71 -2.60 34.25
CA MET A 346 5.51 -3.39 35.48
C MET A 346 6.61 -4.46 35.69
N GLU A 347 7.37 -4.80 34.62
CA GLU A 347 8.53 -5.68 34.74
C GLU A 347 9.65 -4.88 35.45
N PRO A 348 10.10 -5.26 36.68
CA PRO A 348 11.24 -4.59 37.29
C PRO A 348 12.44 -4.78 36.39
N ALA A 349 13.29 -3.75 36.27
CA ALA A 349 14.53 -3.81 35.51
C ALA A 349 15.30 -5.07 35.96
N GLY A 350 15.19 -6.12 35.12
CA GLY A 350 15.80 -7.41 35.42
C GLY A 350 17.29 -7.25 35.68
N HIS A 351 17.80 -7.85 36.74
CA HIS A 351 19.22 -8.02 36.99
C HIS A 351 19.91 -8.37 35.63
N PRO A 352 21.05 -7.78 35.31
CA PRO A 352 21.84 -8.23 34.17
C PRO A 352 22.10 -9.70 34.32
N ALA A 353 21.69 -10.50 33.36
CA ALA A 353 21.96 -11.92 33.31
C ALA A 353 23.45 -12.12 33.59
N SER A 354 23.77 -12.88 34.63
CA SER A 354 25.13 -13.24 34.96
C SER A 354 25.83 -13.77 33.71
N VAL A 355 26.83 -13.04 33.29
CA VAL A 355 27.73 -13.43 32.19
C VAL A 355 28.47 -14.66 32.70
N THR A 356 28.07 -15.84 32.24
CA THR A 356 28.84 -17.06 32.41
C THR A 356 30.17 -16.84 31.66
N PRO A 357 31.33 -16.96 32.34
CA PRO A 357 32.60 -16.74 31.67
C PRO A 357 32.80 -17.81 30.59
N PRO A 358 33.42 -17.46 29.44
CA PRO A 358 33.63 -18.40 28.37
C PRO A 358 34.51 -19.55 28.81
N GLN A 359 34.04 -20.79 28.63
CA GLN A 359 34.86 -21.99 28.80
C GLN A 359 36.07 -21.90 27.85
N ARG A 360 37.26 -22.06 28.43
CA ARG A 360 38.52 -22.16 27.68
C ARG A 360 38.43 -23.34 26.70
N VAL A 361 38.43 -23.02 25.41
CA VAL A 361 38.65 -24.00 24.34
C VAL A 361 40.15 -24.32 24.35
N ARG A 362 40.45 -25.61 24.51
CA ARG A 362 41.85 -26.14 24.40
C ARG A 362 42.30 -26.00 22.97
N ASP A 363 43.51 -25.45 22.84
CA ASP A 363 44.25 -25.41 21.59
C ASP A 363 44.48 -26.83 21.04
N VAL A 364 44.10 -27.03 19.80
CA VAL A 364 44.62 -28.10 18.93
C VAL A 364 45.19 -27.42 17.70
N GLY A 365 46.48 -27.58 17.60
CA GLY A 365 47.37 -26.96 16.61
C GLY A 365 47.12 -27.38 15.14
N PRO A 366 47.89 -26.82 14.21
CA PRO A 366 47.46 -26.65 12.81
C PRO A 366 47.90 -27.81 11.91
N SER A 367 47.13 -28.06 10.85
CA SER A 367 47.63 -28.79 9.68
C SER A 367 47.20 -28.10 8.38
N PHE A 368 48.22 -27.95 7.56
CA PHE A 368 48.34 -27.30 6.26
C PHE A 368 47.37 -27.79 5.20
N GLY A 369 47.04 -26.88 4.24
CA GLY A 369 46.54 -27.27 2.94
C GLY A 369 45.94 -26.10 2.14
N GLY A 370 46.78 -25.40 1.38
CA GLY A 370 46.35 -24.28 0.55
C GLY A 370 45.55 -24.68 -0.68
N LYS A 371 44.79 -23.69 -1.20
CA LYS A 371 44.75 -23.32 -2.64
C LYS A 371 43.95 -22.00 -2.80
N ARG A 372 44.65 -21.04 -3.42
CA ARG A 372 44.05 -19.77 -3.91
C ARG A 372 43.20 -20.06 -5.13
N CYS A 373 42.10 -19.36 -5.29
CA CYS A 373 41.59 -18.91 -6.58
C CYS A 373 40.75 -17.65 -6.41
N CYS A 374 41.23 -16.60 -7.01
CA CYS A 374 40.67 -15.49 -7.74
C CYS A 374 39.36 -14.86 -7.28
N GLY A 375 39.48 -13.56 -6.96
CA GLY A 375 38.40 -12.61 -6.83
C GLY A 375 37.77 -12.23 -8.18
N VAL A 376 36.51 -11.85 -8.13
CA VAL A 376 35.86 -10.98 -9.13
C VAL A 376 35.01 -9.97 -8.34
N THR A 377 35.45 -8.74 -8.37
CA THR A 377 34.71 -7.52 -8.04
C THR A 377 33.86 -7.13 -9.24
N PHE A 378 32.59 -6.77 -9.02
CA PHE A 378 31.79 -5.96 -9.95
C PHE A 378 31.18 -4.78 -9.23
N PRO A 379 31.05 -3.63 -9.95
CA PRO A 379 30.73 -2.32 -9.40
C PRO A 379 29.32 -2.15 -8.89
#